data_53b70cbed9a0a143eadf98ea1f3217c6
#
_entry.id   53b70cbed9a0a143eadf98ea1f3217c6
#
_cell.length_a   1.000
_cell.length_b   1.000
_cell.length_c   1.000
_cell.angle_alpha   90.00
_cell.angle_beta   90.00
_cell.angle_gamma   90.00
#
_symmetry.space_group_name_H-M   'P 1'
#
loop_
_entity.id
_entity.type
_entity.pdbx_description
1 polymer ?
#
loop_
_entity_poly.entity_id
_entity_poly.type
_entity_poly.pdbx_seq_one_letter_code
_entity_poly.pdbx_strand_id
1 'polypeptide(L)'
;MITVTGTVRSTLDASSAFEYLSAFENTPEWDPGTPVVKKLSEGPVAVGHRYHAEADFRGKRQTLIYEVVELAGNVIKLRGENKSVISVDTIDVKPSGQGSEVRYTAEFQLKGWLKFAEPFVKPAFQSLAAPAMDGMKKTLDARASK
;
A
#
# COMPACT_ATOMS: atom_id res chain seq x y z
N MET A 1 -5.00 -13.19 -11.53
CA MET A 1 -4.81 -12.07 -10.58
C MET A 1 -4.15 -12.59 -9.31
N ILE A 2 -3.18 -11.86 -8.81
CA ILE A 2 -2.47 -12.23 -7.58
C ILE A 2 -2.99 -11.32 -6.47
N THR A 3 -3.42 -11.91 -5.36
CA THR A 3 -3.92 -11.15 -4.20
C THR A 3 -3.00 -11.39 -3.01
N VAL A 4 -2.58 -10.29 -2.40
CA VAL A 4 -1.73 -10.29 -1.20
C VAL A 4 -2.47 -9.54 -0.12
N THR A 5 -2.62 -10.14 1.06
CA THR A 5 -3.33 -9.51 2.18
C THR A 5 -2.48 -9.56 3.44
N GLY A 6 -2.71 -8.59 4.32
CA GLY A 6 -2.11 -8.57 5.64
C GLY A 6 -2.98 -7.79 6.60
N THR A 7 -2.86 -8.09 7.87
CA THR A 7 -3.58 -7.41 8.95
C THR A 7 -2.57 -6.97 10.01
N VAL A 8 -2.70 -5.71 10.43
CA VAL A 8 -1.85 -5.12 11.47
C VAL A 8 -2.74 -4.56 12.56
N ARG A 9 -2.39 -4.84 13.82
CA ARG A 9 -3.03 -4.20 14.97
C ARG A 9 -2.02 -3.28 15.62
N SER A 10 -2.48 -2.08 15.96
CA SER A 10 -1.64 -1.06 16.59
C SER A 10 -2.38 -0.40 17.74
N THR A 11 -1.59 0.13 18.67
CA THR A 11 -2.12 0.96 19.76
C THR A 11 -2.50 2.36 19.30
N LEU A 12 -2.11 2.76 18.08
CA LEU A 12 -2.51 4.04 17.49
C LEU A 12 -4.01 4.00 17.15
N ASP A 13 -4.75 5.05 17.50
CA ASP A 13 -6.19 5.10 17.24
C ASP A 13 -6.49 5.08 15.72
N ALA A 14 -7.69 4.62 15.38
CA ALA A 14 -8.07 4.41 13.99
C ALA A 14 -8.02 5.68 13.14
N SER A 15 -8.46 6.81 13.68
CA SER A 15 -8.46 8.09 12.96
C SER A 15 -7.04 8.52 12.62
N SER A 16 -6.12 8.46 13.59
CA SER A 16 -4.71 8.83 13.37
C SER A 16 -4.01 7.85 12.45
N ALA A 17 -4.32 6.56 12.57
CA ALA A 17 -3.74 5.55 11.69
C ALA A 17 -4.17 5.78 10.24
N PHE A 18 -5.45 6.04 10.01
CA PHE A 18 -5.95 6.29 8.66
C PHE A 18 -5.38 7.58 8.07
N GLU A 19 -5.33 8.65 8.87
CA GLU A 19 -4.74 9.91 8.41
C GLU A 19 -3.30 9.72 7.94
N TYR A 20 -2.51 8.96 8.69
CA TYR A 20 -1.13 8.68 8.34
C TYR A 20 -1.01 7.79 7.09
N LEU A 21 -1.76 6.69 7.06
CA LEU A 21 -1.66 5.71 5.98
C LEU A 21 -2.29 6.20 4.66
N SER A 22 -3.32 7.03 4.73
CA SER A 22 -3.96 7.56 3.52
C SER A 22 -3.10 8.60 2.80
N ALA A 23 -2.12 9.18 3.48
CA ALA A 23 -1.11 9.99 2.84
C ALA A 23 -0.09 9.05 2.19
N PHE A 24 -0.32 8.68 0.93
CA PHE A 24 0.45 7.64 0.24
C PHE A 24 1.94 7.97 0.15
N GLU A 25 2.29 9.25 0.18
CA GLU A 25 3.68 9.69 0.21
C GLU A 25 4.44 9.22 1.46
N ASN A 26 3.74 8.78 2.50
CA ASN A 26 4.35 8.21 3.71
C ASN A 26 4.76 6.74 3.53
N THR A 27 4.33 6.09 2.46
CA THR A 27 4.56 4.65 2.26
C THR A 27 6.02 4.22 2.42
N PRO A 28 7.02 4.97 1.94
CA PRO A 28 8.42 4.57 2.15
C PRO A 28 8.84 4.44 3.61
N GLU A 29 8.11 5.08 4.53
CA GLU A 29 8.44 5.01 5.95
C GLU A 29 8.09 3.65 6.58
N TRP A 30 7.14 2.93 5.99
CA TRP A 30 6.70 1.66 6.56
C TRP A 30 6.85 0.47 5.60
N ASP A 31 6.91 0.70 4.31
CA ASP A 31 7.03 -0.39 3.32
C ASP A 31 8.44 -0.39 2.70
N PRO A 32 9.31 -1.33 3.10
CA PRO A 32 10.66 -1.40 2.53
C PRO A 32 10.68 -1.74 1.04
N GLY A 33 9.60 -2.33 0.52
CA GLY A 33 9.50 -2.65 -0.91
C GLY A 33 9.17 -1.45 -1.79
N THR A 34 8.78 -0.31 -1.19
CA THR A 34 8.40 0.90 -1.93
C THR A 34 9.22 2.09 -1.43
N PRO A 35 10.50 2.18 -1.81
CA PRO A 35 11.41 3.18 -1.24
C PRO A 35 11.18 4.61 -1.67
N VAL A 36 10.42 4.86 -2.74
CA VAL A 36 10.19 6.22 -3.24
C VAL A 36 8.71 6.40 -3.58
N VAL A 37 8.10 7.43 -3.00
CA VAL A 37 6.77 7.90 -3.43
C VAL A 37 6.79 9.42 -3.45
N LYS A 38 6.44 9.99 -4.60
CA LYS A 38 6.34 11.45 -4.79
C LYS A 38 4.91 11.82 -5.13
N LYS A 39 4.38 12.77 -4.38
CA LYS A 39 3.04 13.28 -4.63
C LYS A 39 3.06 14.18 -5.87
N LEU A 40 2.17 13.92 -6.81
CA LEU A 40 2.06 14.68 -8.06
C LEU A 40 0.91 15.69 -8.01
N SER A 41 0.04 15.58 -7.02
CA SER A 41 -1.13 16.44 -6.85
C SER A 41 -0.98 17.28 -5.58
N GLU A 42 -1.56 18.46 -5.56
CA GLU A 42 -1.48 19.35 -4.39
C GLU A 42 -2.70 19.19 -3.47
N GLY A 43 -2.52 19.57 -2.21
CA GLY A 43 -3.59 19.59 -1.24
C GLY A 43 -3.79 18.27 -0.50
N PRO A 44 -4.79 18.22 0.41
CA PRO A 44 -5.11 17.00 1.15
C PRO A 44 -5.51 15.87 0.21
N VAL A 45 -5.32 14.62 0.64
CA VAL A 45 -5.64 13.45 -0.17
C VAL A 45 -7.10 13.51 -0.65
N ALA A 46 -7.30 13.20 -1.94
CA ALA A 46 -8.61 13.20 -2.58
C ALA A 46 -8.61 12.23 -3.75
N VAL A 47 -9.81 11.77 -4.12
CA VAL A 47 -9.97 10.94 -5.33
C VAL A 47 -9.42 11.69 -6.53
N GLY A 48 -8.65 10.99 -7.37
CA GLY A 48 -8.00 11.57 -8.54
C GLY A 48 -6.58 12.03 -8.30
N HIS A 49 -6.14 12.16 -7.05
CA HIS A 49 -4.75 12.52 -6.76
C HIS A 49 -3.80 11.42 -7.21
N ARG A 50 -2.63 11.82 -7.71
CA ARG A 50 -1.67 10.91 -8.32
C ARG A 50 -0.33 10.96 -7.63
N TYR A 51 0.41 9.86 -7.75
CA TYR A 51 1.72 9.66 -7.11
C TYR A 51 2.64 8.92 -8.05
N HIS A 52 3.91 9.33 -8.05
CA HIS A 52 4.98 8.57 -8.69
C HIS A 52 5.58 7.66 -7.63
N ALA A 53 5.48 6.36 -7.82
CA ALA A 53 6.04 5.38 -6.89
C ALA A 53 7.12 4.55 -7.56
N GLU A 54 8.17 4.24 -6.81
CA GLU A 54 9.21 3.31 -7.23
C GLU A 54 9.22 2.16 -6.23
N ALA A 55 9.06 0.96 -6.75
CA ALA A 55 9.00 -0.26 -5.95
C ALA A 55 10.09 -1.23 -6.41
N ASP A 56 10.67 -1.95 -5.47
CA ASP A 56 11.67 -2.97 -5.76
C ASP A 56 11.00 -4.33 -5.85
N PHE A 57 11.22 -5.01 -6.96
CA PHE A 57 10.67 -6.34 -7.18
C PHE A 57 11.72 -7.22 -7.86
N ARG A 58 12.10 -8.30 -7.19
CA ARG A 58 13.11 -9.27 -7.66
C ARG A 58 14.42 -8.59 -8.06
N GLY A 59 14.86 -7.62 -7.26
CA GLY A 59 16.10 -6.89 -7.48
C GLY A 59 16.03 -5.81 -8.55
N LYS A 60 14.84 -5.53 -9.11
CA LYS A 60 14.66 -4.48 -10.11
C LYS A 60 13.76 -3.37 -9.60
N ARG A 61 14.15 -2.13 -9.87
CA ARG A 61 13.35 -0.96 -9.56
C ARG A 61 12.27 -0.78 -10.62
N GLN A 62 11.01 -0.74 -10.17
CA GLN A 62 9.83 -0.54 -11.02
C GLN A 62 9.20 0.81 -10.71
N THR A 63 8.78 1.54 -11.73
CA THR A 63 8.01 2.77 -11.54
C THR A 63 6.55 2.49 -11.84
N LEU A 64 5.66 2.95 -10.97
CA LEU A 64 4.21 2.91 -11.19
C LEU A 64 3.64 4.29 -10.91
N ILE A 65 2.61 4.66 -11.66
CA ILE A 65 1.82 5.84 -11.34
C ILE A 65 0.56 5.37 -10.64
N TYR A 66 0.38 5.82 -9.41
CA TYR A 66 -0.80 5.50 -8.59
C TYR A 66 -1.80 6.65 -8.64
N GLU A 67 -3.06 6.29 -8.59
CA GLU A 67 -4.15 7.26 -8.49
C GLU A 67 -5.11 6.81 -7.40
N VAL A 68 -5.57 7.74 -6.57
CA VAL A 68 -6.61 7.46 -5.58
C VAL A 68 -7.92 7.28 -6.33
N VAL A 69 -8.49 6.08 -6.27
CA VAL A 69 -9.73 5.76 -6.99
C VAL A 69 -10.93 5.66 -6.05
N GLU A 70 -10.69 5.50 -4.75
CA GLU A 70 -11.75 5.49 -3.75
C GLU A 70 -11.21 6.08 -2.45
N LEU A 71 -12.02 6.91 -1.80
CA LEU A 71 -11.69 7.48 -0.50
C LEU A 71 -13.02 7.73 0.21
N ALA A 72 -13.36 6.87 1.18
CA ALA A 72 -14.62 6.99 1.91
C ALA A 72 -14.47 6.37 3.29
N GLY A 73 -14.92 7.08 4.33
CA GLY A 73 -14.73 6.63 5.69
C GLY A 73 -13.25 6.43 5.99
N ASN A 74 -12.90 5.26 6.52
CA ASN A 74 -11.51 4.91 6.79
C ASN A 74 -10.99 3.89 5.76
N VAL A 75 -11.41 4.03 4.51
CA VAL A 75 -10.95 3.18 3.40
C VAL A 75 -10.36 4.05 2.30
N ILE A 76 -9.18 3.69 1.84
CA ILE A 76 -8.57 4.28 0.66
C ILE A 76 -8.17 3.17 -0.31
N LYS A 77 -8.44 3.40 -1.59
CA LYS A 77 -8.03 2.49 -2.65
C LYS A 77 -7.24 3.26 -3.69
N LEU A 78 -6.07 2.75 -4.02
CA LEU A 78 -5.19 3.34 -5.02
C LEU A 78 -4.95 2.32 -6.14
N ARG A 79 -4.92 2.83 -7.38
CA ARG A 79 -4.64 2.01 -8.55
C ARG A 79 -3.34 2.49 -9.18
N GLY A 80 -2.34 1.61 -9.18
CA GLY A 80 -1.04 1.87 -9.79
C GLY A 80 -0.90 1.09 -11.08
N GLU A 81 -0.17 1.63 -12.03
CA GLU A 81 -0.01 1.01 -13.33
C GLU A 81 1.32 1.35 -13.96
N ASN A 82 1.89 0.36 -14.66
CA ASN A 82 2.97 0.56 -15.60
C ASN A 82 2.75 -0.36 -16.82
N LYS A 83 3.77 -0.56 -17.66
CA LYS A 83 3.64 -1.39 -18.86
C LYS A 83 3.34 -2.85 -18.56
N SER A 84 3.73 -3.33 -17.40
CA SER A 84 3.74 -4.75 -17.07
C SER A 84 2.63 -5.18 -16.11
N VAL A 85 2.16 -4.28 -15.25
CA VAL A 85 1.27 -4.65 -14.16
C VAL A 85 0.31 -3.52 -13.81
N ILE A 86 -0.86 -3.93 -13.32
CA ILE A 86 -1.81 -3.06 -12.62
C ILE A 86 -1.84 -3.55 -11.17
N SER A 87 -1.65 -2.63 -10.23
CA SER A 87 -1.71 -2.90 -8.80
C SER A 87 -2.85 -2.09 -8.20
N VAL A 88 -3.73 -2.76 -7.45
CA VAL A 88 -4.79 -2.07 -6.70
C VAL A 88 -4.56 -2.34 -5.23
N ASP A 89 -4.27 -1.28 -4.50
CA ASP A 89 -3.97 -1.35 -3.07
C ASP A 89 -5.14 -0.77 -2.29
N THR A 90 -5.64 -1.54 -1.32
CA THR A 90 -6.74 -1.11 -0.45
C THR A 90 -6.26 -1.12 0.99
N ILE A 91 -6.45 -0.01 1.69
CA ILE A 91 -6.17 0.10 3.12
C ILE A 91 -7.50 0.40 3.81
N ASP A 92 -7.91 -0.49 4.71
CA ASP A 92 -9.14 -0.38 5.48
C ASP A 92 -8.76 -0.37 6.96
N VAL A 93 -9.09 0.72 7.65
CA VAL A 93 -8.74 0.90 9.06
C VAL A 93 -9.99 0.87 9.91
N LYS A 94 -9.98 0.01 10.93
CA LYS A 94 -11.11 -0.11 11.88
C LYS A 94 -10.63 0.14 13.29
N PRO A 95 -11.50 0.70 14.16
CA PRO A 95 -11.20 0.74 15.57
C PRO A 95 -11.05 -0.67 16.14
N SER A 96 -10.10 -0.87 17.05
CA SER A 96 -9.89 -2.11 17.76
C SER A 96 -9.49 -1.78 19.19
N GLY A 97 -10.45 -1.89 20.12
CA GLY A 97 -10.24 -1.36 21.47
C GLY A 97 -10.00 0.15 21.41
N GLN A 98 -8.91 0.60 22.02
CA GLN A 98 -8.48 2.01 21.94
C GLN A 98 -7.54 2.27 20.75
N GLY A 99 -7.10 1.22 20.09
CA GLY A 99 -6.21 1.29 18.95
C GLY A 99 -6.92 1.06 17.64
N SER A 100 -6.22 0.43 16.70
CA SER A 100 -6.72 0.20 15.35
C SER A 100 -6.33 -1.18 14.82
N GLU A 101 -7.13 -1.64 13.86
CA GLU A 101 -6.81 -2.80 13.03
C GLU A 101 -6.79 -2.35 11.58
N VAL A 102 -5.66 -2.56 10.91
CA VAL A 102 -5.48 -2.20 9.51
C VAL A 102 -5.50 -3.46 8.68
N ARG A 103 -6.37 -3.50 7.68
CA ARG A 103 -6.35 -4.55 6.67
C ARG A 103 -5.79 -3.95 5.39
N TYR A 104 -4.71 -4.54 4.92
CA TYR A 104 -4.06 -4.18 3.66
C TYR A 104 -4.31 -5.27 2.63
N THR A 105 -4.77 -4.88 1.44
CA THR A 105 -4.97 -5.82 0.33
C THR A 105 -4.34 -5.22 -0.90
N ALA A 106 -3.47 -5.99 -1.56
CA ALA A 106 -2.89 -5.61 -2.84
C ALA A 106 -3.27 -6.66 -3.88
N GLU A 107 -3.86 -6.20 -4.98
CA GLU A 107 -4.26 -7.06 -6.09
C GLU A 107 -3.44 -6.70 -7.30
N PHE A 108 -2.75 -7.70 -7.89
CA PHE A 108 -1.86 -7.48 -9.03
C PHE A 108 -2.39 -8.22 -10.25
N GLN A 109 -2.48 -7.48 -11.36
CA GLN A 109 -2.86 -8.04 -12.65
C GLN A 109 -1.71 -7.84 -13.62
N LEU A 110 -1.12 -8.93 -14.08
CA LEU A 110 -0.04 -8.88 -15.08
C LEU A 110 -0.65 -8.63 -16.45
N LYS A 111 0.05 -7.84 -17.26
CA LYS A 111 -0.43 -7.44 -18.59
C LYS A 111 0.17 -8.30 -19.69
N GLY A 112 -0.59 -8.44 -20.78
CA GLY A 112 -0.15 -9.09 -22.01
C GLY A 112 0.32 -10.53 -21.77
N TRP A 113 1.43 -10.90 -22.40
CA TRP A 113 1.97 -12.25 -22.27
C TRP A 113 2.50 -12.56 -20.87
N LEU A 114 2.76 -11.53 -20.04
CA LEU A 114 3.21 -11.72 -18.67
C LEU A 114 2.16 -12.45 -17.81
N LYS A 115 0.90 -12.44 -18.22
CA LYS A 115 -0.15 -13.21 -17.54
C LYS A 115 0.19 -14.70 -17.43
N PHE A 116 0.91 -15.21 -18.41
CA PHE A 116 1.30 -16.63 -18.43
C PHE A 116 2.41 -16.91 -17.41
N ALA A 117 3.13 -15.89 -16.95
CA ALA A 117 4.16 -16.04 -15.91
C ALA A 117 3.59 -15.98 -14.49
N GLU A 118 2.29 -15.69 -14.33
CA GLU A 118 1.68 -15.50 -13.02
C GLU A 118 1.99 -16.61 -12.01
N PRO A 119 1.86 -17.92 -12.34
CA PRO A 119 2.15 -18.97 -11.38
C PRO A 119 3.61 -18.97 -10.91
N PHE A 120 4.52 -18.49 -11.74
CA PHE A 120 5.96 -18.46 -11.44
C PHE A 120 6.35 -17.28 -10.58
N VAL A 121 5.65 -16.14 -10.70
CA VAL A 121 5.99 -14.91 -9.96
C VAL A 121 5.12 -14.70 -8.73
N LYS A 122 4.03 -15.43 -8.61
CA LYS A 122 3.10 -15.30 -7.48
C LYS A 122 3.79 -15.40 -6.11
N PRO A 123 4.69 -16.36 -5.85
CA PRO A 123 5.37 -16.42 -4.56
C PRO A 123 6.20 -15.17 -4.27
N ALA A 124 6.80 -14.56 -5.31
CA ALA A 124 7.59 -13.35 -5.13
C ALA A 124 6.70 -12.16 -4.75
N PHE A 125 5.51 -12.05 -5.33
CA PHE A 125 4.53 -11.03 -4.91
C PHE A 125 4.06 -11.28 -3.48
N GLN A 126 3.77 -12.51 -3.12
CA GLN A 126 3.30 -12.84 -1.79
C GLN A 126 4.35 -12.57 -0.72
N SER A 127 5.64 -12.68 -1.06
CA SER A 127 6.73 -12.41 -0.13
C SER A 127 6.88 -10.94 0.25
N LEU A 128 6.20 -10.03 -0.46
CA LEU A 128 6.24 -8.60 -0.13
C LEU A 128 5.44 -8.26 1.11
N ALA A 129 4.49 -9.12 1.50
CA ALA A 129 3.54 -8.80 2.56
C ALA A 129 4.19 -8.70 3.95
N ALA A 130 4.97 -9.70 4.34
CA ALA A 130 5.49 -9.76 5.70
C ALA A 130 6.37 -8.56 6.06
N PRO A 131 7.37 -8.17 5.23
CA PRO A 131 8.17 -6.98 5.57
C PRO A 131 7.34 -5.71 5.62
N ALA A 132 6.35 -5.55 4.74
CA ALA A 132 5.49 -4.38 4.72
C ALA A 132 4.61 -4.32 5.97
N MET A 133 4.03 -5.44 6.39
CA MET A 133 3.20 -5.49 7.58
C MET A 133 4.01 -5.27 8.85
N ASP A 134 5.21 -5.84 8.93
CA ASP A 134 6.11 -5.61 10.06
C ASP A 134 6.50 -4.13 10.16
N GLY A 135 6.83 -3.52 9.03
CA GLY A 135 7.17 -2.09 8.98
C GLY A 135 5.99 -1.21 9.35
N MET A 136 4.80 -1.53 8.88
CA MET A 136 3.58 -0.79 9.21
C MET A 136 3.31 -0.84 10.71
N LYS A 137 3.38 -2.02 11.32
CA LYS A 137 3.15 -2.16 12.76
C LYS A 137 4.14 -1.34 13.57
N LYS A 138 5.42 -1.44 13.24
CA LYS A 138 6.46 -0.67 13.95
C LYS A 138 6.23 0.82 13.85
N THR A 139 5.90 1.28 12.65
CA THR A 139 5.70 2.71 12.39
C THR A 139 4.46 3.24 13.11
N LEU A 140 3.35 2.51 13.05
CA LEU A 140 2.12 2.95 13.72
C LEU A 140 2.29 2.92 15.24
N ASP A 141 2.92 1.88 15.79
CA ASP A 141 3.15 1.79 17.25
C ASP A 141 4.08 2.89 17.72
N ALA A 142 5.11 3.24 16.94
CA ALA A 142 6.01 4.34 17.28
C ALA A 142 5.28 5.68 17.31
N ARG A 143 4.34 5.89 16.41
CA ARG A 143 3.52 7.11 16.40
C ARG A 143 2.57 7.18 17.59
N ALA A 144 2.07 6.04 18.05
CA ALA A 144 1.21 5.98 19.23
C ALA A 144 1.95 6.36 20.52
N SER A 145 3.28 6.15 20.55
CA SER A 145 4.10 6.44 21.73
C SER A 145 4.50 7.90 21.86
N LYS A 146 4.18 8.72 20.88
CA LYS A 146 4.58 10.13 20.87
C LYS A 146 3.55 11.06 21.50
#